data_e71f390ec2deeaabca71f785c771a562
#
_entry.id   e71f390ec2deeaabca71f785c771a562
#
_cell.length_a   1.000
_cell.length_b   1.000
_cell.length_c   1.000
_cell.angle_alpha   90.00
_cell.angle_beta   90.00
_cell.angle_gamma   90.00
#
_symmetry.space_group_name_H-M   'P 1'
#
loop_
_entity.id
_entity.type
_entity.pdbx_description
1 polymer ?
#
loop_
_entity_poly.entity_id
_entity_poly.type
_entity_poly.pdbx_seq_one_letter_code
_entity_poly.pdbx_strand_id
1 'polypeptide(L)'
;MCGRFTRFTPAADIAKTFSAVTSQVEIQPSYNIAPTRSIYVVKGGVSRAINELHWGLVPAWSKDISRASSMINARVESVREKPSFRNLLASNRCVIPVNGYYEWKQVPVKGKVSAKQPFYFSASVESEYCHDGMLAIAGLWTTWGNGEELYSSCTALTMEATERISIVHHRMPMLLDNQRLDLWLSDDTKIDLDELAIPIDLQIDIHPVSKAVNNARNDDRSLIELIDVEESEPLSLF
;
A
#
# COMPACT_ATOMS: atom_id res chain seq x y z
N MET A 1 -2.67 -9.87 1.09
CA MET A 1 -2.38 -8.63 1.86
C MET A 1 -1.31 -7.86 1.12
N CYS A 2 -1.56 -6.56 0.84
CA CYS A 2 -0.64 -5.72 0.09
C CYS A 2 0.77 -5.75 0.73
N GLY A 3 1.67 -6.49 0.13
CA GLY A 3 3.03 -6.73 0.63
C GLY A 3 4.10 -6.39 -0.41
N ARG A 4 3.72 -5.76 -1.51
CA ARG A 4 4.62 -5.34 -2.57
C ARG A 4 4.00 -4.25 -3.40
N PHE A 5 4.72 -3.18 -3.68
CA PHE A 5 4.21 -2.09 -4.53
C PHE A 5 5.32 -1.43 -5.36
N THR A 6 4.90 -0.55 -6.24
CA THR A 6 5.79 0.24 -7.10
C THR A 6 5.66 1.72 -6.76
N ARG A 7 6.75 2.45 -6.94
CA ARG A 7 6.77 3.90 -6.90
C ARG A 7 7.91 4.40 -7.79
N PHE A 8 7.54 4.93 -8.92
CA PHE A 8 8.49 5.48 -9.90
C PHE A 8 8.21 6.95 -10.24
N THR A 9 7.18 7.55 -9.61
CA THR A 9 6.87 8.97 -9.72
C THR A 9 7.90 9.79 -8.95
N PRO A 10 8.49 10.86 -9.55
CA PRO A 10 9.45 11.74 -8.91
C PRO A 10 8.88 12.45 -7.66
N ALA A 11 9.76 12.79 -6.70
CA ALA A 11 9.36 13.47 -5.46
C ALA A 11 8.62 14.79 -5.69
N ALA A 12 9.05 15.56 -6.69
CA ALA A 12 8.41 16.84 -7.01
C ALA A 12 6.96 16.67 -7.49
N ASP A 13 6.70 15.64 -8.28
CA ASP A 13 5.35 15.33 -8.77
C ASP A 13 4.47 14.79 -7.64
N ILE A 14 5.01 13.92 -6.77
CA ILE A 14 4.31 13.50 -5.55
C ILE A 14 3.95 14.72 -4.68
N ALA A 15 4.91 15.62 -4.45
CA ALA A 15 4.69 16.82 -3.66
C ALA A 15 3.58 17.70 -4.25
N LYS A 16 3.58 17.89 -5.57
CA LYS A 16 2.57 18.67 -6.30
C LYS A 16 1.19 18.01 -6.17
N THR A 17 1.09 16.73 -6.49
CA THR A 17 -0.18 15.97 -6.50
C THR A 17 -0.84 15.94 -5.12
N PHE A 18 -0.05 15.72 -4.06
CA PHE A 18 -0.55 15.63 -2.69
C PHE A 18 -0.50 16.94 -1.92
N SER A 19 -0.20 18.08 -2.58
CA SER A 19 -0.06 19.42 -1.96
C SER A 19 0.87 19.38 -0.75
N ALA A 20 2.00 18.69 -0.88
CA ALA A 20 2.95 18.46 0.19
C ALA A 20 4.26 19.23 -0.02
N VAL A 21 4.90 19.65 1.08
CA VAL A 21 6.27 20.15 1.04
C VAL A 21 7.25 18.99 0.91
N THR A 22 8.26 19.14 0.07
CA THR A 22 9.38 18.21 -0.04
C THR A 22 10.67 18.88 0.42
N SER A 23 11.40 18.25 1.31
CA SER A 23 12.75 18.63 1.67
C SER A 23 13.70 17.95 0.70
N GLN A 24 13.99 18.53 -0.46
CA GLN A 24 15.03 18.09 -1.44
C GLN A 24 15.33 16.57 -1.48
N VAL A 25 14.31 15.74 -1.30
CA VAL A 25 14.47 14.29 -1.28
C VAL A 25 14.47 13.80 -2.71
N GLU A 26 15.57 13.20 -3.13
CA GLU A 26 15.64 12.49 -4.40
C GLU A 26 15.07 11.07 -4.19
N ILE A 27 13.91 10.82 -4.80
CA ILE A 27 13.26 9.51 -4.75
C ILE A 27 13.68 8.70 -5.98
N GLN A 28 14.44 7.65 -5.76
CA GLN A 28 14.80 6.72 -6.83
C GLN A 28 13.59 5.87 -7.23
N PRO A 29 13.29 5.72 -8.53
CA PRO A 29 12.23 4.82 -8.99
C PRO A 29 12.45 3.40 -8.49
N SER A 30 11.36 2.74 -8.08
CA SER A 30 11.38 1.32 -7.75
C SER A 30 10.10 0.65 -8.22
N TYR A 31 10.27 -0.50 -8.86
CA TYR A 31 9.20 -1.33 -9.40
C TYR A 31 8.92 -2.56 -8.52
N ASN A 32 9.63 -2.70 -7.39
CA ASN A 32 9.51 -3.90 -6.55
C ASN A 32 9.82 -3.63 -5.07
N ILE A 33 9.12 -2.67 -4.47
CA ILE A 33 9.30 -2.31 -3.07
C ILE A 33 8.73 -3.40 -2.18
N ALA A 34 9.60 -4.06 -1.43
CA ALA A 34 9.26 -5.12 -0.49
C ALA A 34 9.10 -4.57 0.94
N PRO A 35 8.43 -5.29 1.85
CA PRO A 35 8.38 -4.95 3.27
C PRO A 35 9.76 -4.75 3.90
N THR A 36 9.80 -4.00 4.99
CA THR A 36 11.02 -3.65 5.74
C THR A 36 12.01 -2.72 5.00
N ARG A 37 11.57 -2.13 3.89
CA ARG A 37 12.30 -1.06 3.23
C ARG A 37 11.85 0.30 3.75
N SER A 38 12.71 1.30 3.61
CA SER A 38 12.28 2.71 3.71
C SER A 38 11.39 3.07 2.53
N ILE A 39 10.29 3.74 2.83
CA ILE A 39 9.33 4.22 1.83
C ILE A 39 8.98 5.68 2.12
N TYR A 40 8.50 6.38 1.10
CA TYR A 40 8.06 7.75 1.26
C TYR A 40 6.56 7.79 1.49
N VAL A 41 6.15 8.59 2.47
CA VAL A 41 4.76 8.83 2.81
C VAL A 41 4.47 10.32 2.85
N VAL A 42 3.22 10.70 2.62
CA VAL A 42 2.74 12.05 2.88
C VAL A 42 2.05 12.06 4.23
N LYS A 43 2.62 12.77 5.20
CA LYS A 43 1.99 12.99 6.51
C LYS A 43 1.03 14.17 6.44
N GLY A 44 -0.12 14.04 7.12
CA GLY A 44 -1.05 15.13 7.34
C GLY A 44 -0.57 16.10 8.42
N GLY A 45 -1.34 17.12 8.67
CA GLY A 45 -1.10 18.18 9.65
C GLY A 45 -1.35 19.56 9.05
N VAL A 46 -0.94 20.60 9.75
CA VAL A 46 -1.07 22.02 9.30
C VAL A 46 -0.45 22.23 7.90
N SER A 47 0.60 21.49 7.58
CA SER A 47 1.14 21.39 6.23
C SER A 47 1.51 19.93 5.95
N ARG A 48 1.09 19.44 4.79
CA ARG A 48 1.47 18.10 4.34
C ARG A 48 2.96 18.07 4.01
N ALA A 49 3.64 16.98 4.36
CA ALA A 49 5.06 16.83 4.10
C ALA A 49 5.40 15.41 3.67
N ILE A 50 6.32 15.27 2.71
CA ILE A 50 6.90 13.99 2.34
C ILE A 50 7.94 13.62 3.38
N ASN A 51 7.82 12.41 3.93
CA ASN A 51 8.74 11.85 4.90
C ASN A 51 9.15 10.45 4.48
N GLU A 52 10.40 10.08 4.74
CA GLU A 52 10.87 8.71 4.62
C GLU A 52 10.59 7.96 5.91
N LEU A 53 9.91 6.82 5.83
CA LEU A 53 9.57 5.97 6.96
C LEU A 53 9.85 4.50 6.63
N HIS A 54 10.15 3.72 7.65
CA HIS A 54 10.28 2.28 7.52
C HIS A 54 8.90 1.61 7.34
N TRP A 55 8.74 0.76 6.34
CA TRP A 55 7.51 0.01 6.13
C TRP A 55 7.48 -1.26 6.98
N GLY A 56 6.74 -1.18 8.05
CA GLY A 56 6.62 -2.15 9.12
C GLY A 56 6.60 -1.40 10.45
N LEU A 57 5.41 -1.14 10.98
CA LEU A 57 5.21 -0.29 12.14
C LEU A 57 5.82 -0.90 13.40
N VAL A 58 6.58 -0.08 14.11
CA VAL A 58 7.10 -0.41 15.45
C VAL A 58 6.35 0.45 16.47
N PRO A 59 5.42 -0.11 17.26
CA PRO A 59 4.69 0.66 18.25
C PRO A 59 5.64 1.38 19.24
N ALA A 60 5.28 2.60 19.63
CA ALA A 60 6.13 3.42 20.53
C ALA A 60 6.46 2.73 21.87
N TRP A 61 5.62 1.81 22.32
CA TRP A 61 5.80 1.01 23.54
C TRP A 61 6.56 -0.30 23.31
N SER A 62 6.95 -0.64 22.08
CA SER A 62 7.68 -1.88 21.78
C SER A 62 9.04 -1.91 22.47
N LYS A 63 9.51 -3.10 22.85
CA LYS A 63 10.83 -3.27 23.43
C LYS A 63 11.95 -3.15 22.39
N ASP A 64 11.65 -3.56 21.15
CA ASP A 64 12.60 -3.58 20.04
C ASP A 64 11.84 -3.54 18.69
N ILE A 65 12.61 -3.52 17.59
CA ILE A 65 12.10 -3.45 16.22
C ILE A 65 11.79 -4.81 15.59
N SER A 66 11.95 -5.93 16.30
CA SER A 66 11.87 -7.29 15.72
C SER A 66 10.51 -7.61 15.09
N ARG A 67 9.44 -6.97 15.56
CA ARG A 67 8.08 -7.16 15.06
C ARG A 67 7.72 -6.32 13.84
N ALA A 68 8.58 -5.43 13.37
CA ALA A 68 8.30 -4.53 12.25
C ALA A 68 7.79 -5.29 11.02
N SER A 69 8.45 -6.39 10.63
CA SER A 69 8.08 -7.18 9.46
C SER A 69 6.68 -7.81 9.52
N SER A 70 6.12 -8.00 10.72
CA SER A 70 4.77 -8.53 10.92
C SER A 70 3.68 -7.44 10.94
N MET A 71 4.07 -6.17 10.95
CA MET A 71 3.18 -5.01 11.08
C MET A 71 3.22 -4.09 9.85
N ILE A 72 3.43 -4.66 8.69
CA ILE A 72 3.41 -3.94 7.40
C ILE A 72 1.98 -3.52 7.00
N ASN A 73 0.97 -4.23 7.49
CA ASN A 73 -0.44 -3.95 7.25
C ASN A 73 -1.24 -3.96 8.56
N ALA A 74 -2.23 -3.06 8.64
CA ALA A 74 -3.26 -3.05 9.67
C ALA A 74 -4.64 -3.19 9.02
N ARG A 75 -5.51 -4.01 9.61
CA ARG A 75 -6.87 -4.22 9.10
C ARG A 75 -7.80 -3.13 9.62
N VAL A 76 -8.54 -2.49 8.74
CA VAL A 76 -9.53 -1.46 9.07
C VAL A 76 -10.51 -1.96 10.14
N GLU A 77 -10.98 -3.19 10.02
CA GLU A 77 -11.98 -3.80 10.89
C GLU A 77 -11.52 -3.93 12.36
N SER A 78 -10.22 -3.95 12.60
CA SER A 78 -9.65 -4.13 13.96
C SER A 78 -8.69 -3.03 14.39
N VAL A 79 -8.45 -2.02 13.56
CA VAL A 79 -7.47 -0.98 13.81
C VAL A 79 -7.84 -0.11 15.03
N ARG A 80 -9.14 0.11 15.26
CA ARG A 80 -9.67 0.85 16.43
C ARG A 80 -9.48 0.12 17.77
N GLU A 81 -9.34 -1.19 17.74
CA GLU A 81 -9.27 -2.03 18.94
C GLU A 81 -7.83 -2.35 19.34
N LYS A 82 -6.97 -2.54 18.34
CA LYS A 82 -5.59 -2.99 18.58
C LYS A 82 -4.73 -1.90 19.23
N PRO A 83 -4.06 -2.21 20.36
CA PRO A 83 -3.22 -1.24 21.07
C PRO A 83 -2.13 -0.61 20.22
N SER A 84 -1.62 -1.33 19.21
CA SER A 84 -0.58 -0.83 18.31
C SER A 84 -1.07 0.27 17.35
N PHE A 85 -2.38 0.39 17.12
CA PHE A 85 -2.92 1.25 16.07
C PHE A 85 -3.97 2.26 16.55
N ARG A 86 -4.78 1.90 17.56
CA ARG A 86 -5.96 2.69 17.96
C ARG A 86 -5.67 4.16 18.26
N ASN A 87 -4.54 4.43 18.90
CA ASN A 87 -4.16 5.81 19.27
C ASN A 87 -3.57 6.59 18.08
N LEU A 88 -3.17 5.90 17.00
CA LEU A 88 -2.58 6.53 15.82
C LEU A 88 -3.64 7.11 14.87
N LEU A 89 -4.87 6.62 14.95
CA LEU A 89 -5.98 7.08 14.09
C LEU A 89 -6.29 8.55 14.29
N ALA A 90 -6.10 9.10 15.49
CA ALA A 90 -6.45 10.48 15.80
C ALA A 90 -5.48 11.50 15.16
N SER A 91 -4.17 11.21 15.10
CA SER A 91 -3.17 12.22 14.75
C SER A 91 -1.98 11.70 13.94
N ASN A 92 -1.87 10.40 13.74
CA ASN A 92 -0.71 9.79 13.10
C ASN A 92 -1.10 9.11 11.77
N ARG A 93 -1.92 9.79 10.98
CA ARG A 93 -2.34 9.34 9.65
C ARG A 93 -1.34 9.81 8.61
N CYS A 94 -1.15 8.97 7.60
CA CYS A 94 -0.35 9.29 6.42
C CYS A 94 -0.95 8.63 5.19
N VAL A 95 -0.47 9.01 4.03
CA VAL A 95 -0.74 8.35 2.75
C VAL A 95 0.55 7.80 2.21
N ILE A 96 0.47 6.59 1.67
CA ILE A 96 1.56 5.94 0.93
C ILE A 96 1.23 6.09 -0.56
N PRO A 97 1.87 7.04 -1.29
CA PRO A 97 1.70 7.16 -2.73
C PRO A 97 2.42 6.03 -3.45
N VAL A 98 1.69 5.33 -4.30
CA VAL A 98 2.22 4.21 -5.10
C VAL A 98 1.71 4.29 -6.54
N ASN A 99 2.49 3.87 -7.52
CA ASN A 99 2.01 3.75 -8.90
C ASN A 99 1.16 2.50 -9.10
N GLY A 100 1.33 1.52 -8.23
CA GLY A 100 0.54 0.30 -8.20
C GLY A 100 1.06 -0.67 -7.15
N TYR A 101 0.36 -1.79 -6.99
CA TYR A 101 0.73 -2.83 -6.04
C TYR A 101 0.56 -4.21 -6.65
N TYR A 102 1.17 -5.22 -6.03
CA TYR A 102 1.08 -6.61 -6.46
C TYR A 102 0.30 -7.44 -5.45
N GLU A 103 -0.48 -8.39 -5.98
CA GLU A 103 -1.08 -9.48 -5.23
C GLU A 103 -0.96 -10.79 -6.01
N TRP A 104 -1.09 -11.90 -5.31
CA TRP A 104 -0.83 -13.23 -5.85
C TRP A 104 -2.09 -14.09 -5.83
N LYS A 105 -2.60 -14.42 -7.02
CA LYS A 105 -3.67 -15.39 -7.20
C LYS A 105 -3.13 -16.79 -7.07
N GLN A 106 -3.82 -17.65 -6.28
CA GLN A 106 -3.55 -19.08 -6.30
C GLN A 106 -4.15 -19.68 -7.57
N VAL A 107 -3.32 -20.35 -8.35
CA VAL A 107 -3.75 -21.01 -9.60
C VAL A 107 -3.53 -22.53 -9.46
N PRO A 108 -4.49 -23.35 -9.91
CA PRO A 108 -4.31 -24.79 -9.95
C PRO A 108 -3.13 -25.17 -10.85
N VAL A 109 -2.32 -26.12 -10.44
CA VAL A 109 -1.23 -26.66 -11.27
C VAL A 109 -1.35 -28.17 -11.27
N LYS A 110 -1.35 -28.78 -12.46
CA LYS A 110 -1.44 -30.23 -12.64
C LYS A 110 -0.35 -30.95 -11.83
N GLY A 111 -0.76 -31.77 -10.86
CA GLY A 111 0.16 -32.53 -10.00
C GLY A 111 0.83 -31.75 -8.85
N LYS A 112 0.46 -30.51 -8.60
CA LYS A 112 0.96 -29.68 -7.48
C LYS A 112 -0.19 -29.06 -6.71
N VAL A 113 0.07 -28.71 -5.44
CA VAL A 113 -0.96 -28.17 -4.54
C VAL A 113 -1.50 -26.82 -5.02
N SER A 114 -0.65 -25.93 -5.49
CA SER A 114 -1.00 -24.68 -6.20
C SER A 114 0.28 -23.96 -6.62
N ALA A 115 0.19 -23.11 -7.63
CA ALA A 115 1.19 -22.08 -7.91
C ALA A 115 0.59 -20.70 -7.62
N LYS A 116 1.45 -19.71 -7.44
CA LYS A 116 1.02 -18.31 -7.28
C LYS A 116 1.35 -17.53 -8.55
N GLN A 117 0.35 -16.94 -9.16
CA GLN A 117 0.48 -16.02 -10.28
C GLN A 117 0.38 -14.59 -9.75
N PRO A 118 1.41 -13.74 -9.89
CA PRO A 118 1.34 -12.35 -9.50
C PRO A 118 0.50 -11.55 -10.51
N PHE A 119 -0.25 -10.59 -9.96
CA PHE A 119 -1.03 -9.60 -10.69
C PHE A 119 -0.60 -8.22 -10.24
N TYR A 120 -0.56 -7.28 -11.17
CA TYR A 120 -0.32 -5.88 -10.92
C TYR A 120 -1.63 -5.10 -10.96
N PHE A 121 -1.76 -4.19 -10.01
CA PHE A 121 -2.92 -3.33 -9.82
C PHE A 121 -2.47 -1.88 -9.91
N SER A 122 -3.06 -1.11 -10.80
CA SER A 122 -2.78 0.32 -10.96
C SER A 122 -4.06 1.13 -11.15
N ALA A 123 -3.99 2.44 -10.94
CA ALA A 123 -5.11 3.30 -11.24
C ALA A 123 -5.35 3.35 -12.74
N SER A 124 -6.60 3.20 -13.18
CA SER A 124 -7.01 3.61 -14.52
C SER A 124 -6.95 5.14 -14.60
N VAL A 125 -6.57 5.68 -15.75
CA VAL A 125 -6.42 7.13 -15.98
C VAL A 125 -7.72 7.91 -15.69
N GLU A 126 -8.86 7.28 -15.91
CA GLU A 126 -10.19 7.86 -15.70
C GLU A 126 -10.72 7.68 -14.26
N SER A 127 -9.96 7.04 -13.40
CA SER A 127 -10.39 6.72 -12.04
C SER A 127 -10.30 7.94 -11.11
N GLU A 128 -11.30 8.15 -10.26
CA GLU A 128 -11.28 9.13 -9.15
C GLU A 128 -10.18 8.86 -8.12
N TYR A 129 -9.64 7.64 -8.13
CA TYR A 129 -8.50 7.21 -7.30
C TYR A 129 -7.15 7.38 -7.98
N CYS A 130 -7.16 7.91 -9.23
CA CYS A 130 -5.95 8.21 -9.96
C CYS A 130 -5.47 9.62 -9.58
N HIS A 131 -4.42 9.67 -8.78
CA HIS A 131 -3.72 10.90 -8.41
C HIS A 131 -2.50 11.06 -9.32
N ASP A 132 -2.70 11.62 -10.52
CA ASP A 132 -1.64 11.76 -11.54
C ASP A 132 -0.86 10.44 -11.80
N GLY A 133 -1.58 9.33 -12.01
CA GLY A 133 -1.00 8.00 -12.24
C GLY A 133 -0.59 7.26 -10.96
N MET A 134 -0.96 7.76 -9.79
CA MET A 134 -0.71 7.12 -8.49
C MET A 134 -2.01 6.73 -7.79
N LEU A 135 -1.92 5.73 -6.93
CA LEU A 135 -2.91 5.37 -5.91
C LEU A 135 -2.47 5.94 -4.57
N ALA A 136 -3.44 6.40 -3.77
CA ALA A 136 -3.22 6.89 -2.41
C ALA A 136 -3.65 5.81 -1.40
N ILE A 137 -2.71 5.08 -0.84
CA ILE A 137 -2.99 4.07 0.18
C ILE A 137 -3.01 4.74 1.56
N ALA A 138 -4.12 4.58 2.30
CA ALA A 138 -4.19 5.04 3.68
C ALA A 138 -3.20 4.30 4.57
N GLY A 139 -2.53 5.02 5.44
CA GLY A 139 -1.54 4.47 6.37
C GLY A 139 -1.53 5.14 7.72
N LEU A 140 -0.93 4.48 8.68
CA LEU A 140 -0.64 5.02 10.01
C LEU A 140 0.86 4.99 10.24
N TRP A 141 1.36 5.96 11.01
CA TRP A 141 2.77 6.04 11.32
C TRP A 141 3.02 6.28 12.82
N THR A 142 4.20 5.98 13.28
CA THR A 142 4.66 6.30 14.64
C THR A 142 6.17 6.39 14.70
N THR A 143 6.67 6.96 15.77
CA THR A 143 8.10 6.97 16.07
C THR A 143 8.34 6.15 17.33
N TRP A 144 9.29 5.23 17.25
CA TRP A 144 9.80 4.41 18.34
C TRP A 144 11.18 4.91 18.77
N GLY A 145 11.53 4.71 20.03
CA GLY A 145 12.81 5.08 20.59
C GLY A 145 12.71 6.26 21.55
N ASN A 146 13.80 6.52 22.25
CA ASN A 146 13.97 7.63 23.17
C ASN A 146 15.35 8.24 22.97
N GLY A 147 15.43 9.56 23.00
CA GLY A 147 16.70 10.28 22.88
C GLY A 147 17.27 10.33 21.47
N GLU A 148 18.51 9.87 21.28
CA GLU A 148 19.28 10.10 20.05
C GLU A 148 18.87 9.20 18.88
N GLU A 149 18.31 8.02 19.15
CA GLU A 149 17.87 7.08 18.11
C GLU A 149 16.35 7.04 18.00
N LEU A 150 15.81 7.78 17.02
CA LEU A 150 14.40 7.77 16.68
C LEU A 150 14.17 6.93 15.42
N TYR A 151 13.29 5.94 15.51
CA TYR A 151 12.92 5.06 14.41
C TYR A 151 11.47 5.32 13.99
N SER A 152 11.30 6.03 12.89
CA SER A 152 9.98 6.32 12.35
C SER A 152 9.52 5.23 11.37
N SER A 153 8.32 4.73 11.58
CA SER A 153 7.77 3.60 10.83
C SER A 153 6.29 3.77 10.51
N CYS A 154 5.81 3.04 9.51
CA CYS A 154 4.43 3.09 9.07
C CYS A 154 3.86 1.71 8.73
N THR A 155 2.53 1.65 8.63
CA THR A 155 1.76 0.49 8.20
C THR A 155 0.72 0.93 7.17
N ALA A 156 0.44 0.10 6.18
CA ALA A 156 -0.66 0.32 5.25
C ALA A 156 -1.98 -0.19 5.84
N LEU A 157 -3.07 0.53 5.65
CA LEU A 157 -4.39 0.04 5.98
C LEU A 157 -4.91 -0.87 4.87
N THR A 158 -5.54 -1.96 5.28
CA THR A 158 -6.16 -2.93 4.37
C THR A 158 -7.58 -3.23 4.79
N MET A 159 -8.43 -3.54 3.83
CA MET A 159 -9.82 -3.85 4.00
C MET A 159 -10.22 -5.07 3.18
N GLU A 160 -11.45 -5.53 3.32
CA GLU A 160 -12.02 -6.56 2.46
C GLU A 160 -12.04 -6.11 1.01
N ALA A 161 -11.65 -7.00 0.10
CA ALA A 161 -11.61 -6.70 -1.33
C ALA A 161 -13.02 -6.63 -1.92
N THR A 162 -13.22 -5.76 -2.92
CA THR A 162 -14.41 -5.78 -3.78
C THR A 162 -14.49 -7.11 -4.54
N GLU A 163 -15.64 -7.45 -5.06
CA GLU A 163 -15.85 -8.68 -5.83
C GLU A 163 -14.81 -8.82 -6.96
N ARG A 164 -14.59 -7.74 -7.71
CA ARG A 164 -13.62 -7.69 -8.81
C ARG A 164 -12.18 -7.98 -8.36
N ILE A 165 -11.73 -7.38 -7.27
CA ILE A 165 -10.37 -7.56 -6.73
C ILE A 165 -10.23 -8.93 -6.06
N SER A 166 -11.29 -9.44 -5.46
CA SER A 166 -11.32 -10.71 -4.73
C SER A 166 -11.01 -11.92 -5.63
N ILE A 167 -11.20 -11.79 -6.95
CA ILE A 167 -10.80 -12.79 -7.96
C ILE A 167 -9.29 -13.13 -7.84
N VAL A 168 -8.48 -12.17 -7.41
CA VAL A 168 -7.04 -12.35 -7.20
C VAL A 168 -6.73 -12.57 -5.72
N HIS A 169 -7.23 -11.69 -4.84
CA HIS A 169 -6.97 -11.76 -3.41
C HIS A 169 -8.12 -11.16 -2.59
N HIS A 170 -8.50 -11.81 -1.48
CA HIS A 170 -9.62 -11.40 -0.61
C HIS A 170 -9.41 -10.10 0.18
N ARG A 171 -8.22 -9.51 0.13
CA ARG A 171 -7.89 -8.23 0.79
C ARG A 171 -7.36 -7.25 -0.25
N MET A 172 -7.64 -5.97 -0.02
CA MET A 172 -7.10 -4.86 -0.81
C MET A 172 -6.57 -3.74 0.12
N PRO A 173 -5.67 -2.87 -0.33
CA PRO A 173 -5.35 -1.66 0.42
C PRO A 173 -6.57 -0.74 0.51
N MET A 174 -6.67 0.02 1.61
CA MET A 174 -7.64 1.10 1.73
C MET A 174 -7.19 2.26 0.85
N LEU A 175 -7.85 2.45 -0.28
CA LEU A 175 -7.55 3.49 -1.25
C LEU A 175 -8.41 4.73 -1.00
N LEU A 176 -7.83 5.90 -1.23
CA LEU A 176 -8.47 7.20 -1.01
C LEU A 176 -8.62 7.93 -2.35
N ASP A 177 -9.83 8.39 -2.65
CA ASP A 177 -10.07 9.42 -3.66
C ASP A 177 -9.65 10.81 -3.14
N ASN A 178 -9.81 11.86 -3.95
CA ASN A 178 -9.41 13.20 -3.57
C ASN A 178 -10.13 13.71 -2.31
N GLN A 179 -11.44 13.45 -2.18
CA GLN A 179 -12.22 13.91 -1.05
C GLN A 179 -11.82 13.18 0.24
N ARG A 180 -11.68 11.87 0.17
CA ARG A 180 -11.25 11.04 1.32
C ARG A 180 -9.80 11.28 1.70
N LEU A 181 -8.94 11.59 0.72
CA LEU A 181 -7.56 11.98 0.95
C LEU A 181 -7.47 13.22 1.84
N ASP A 182 -8.26 14.25 1.53
CA ASP A 182 -8.28 15.50 2.30
C ASP A 182 -8.80 15.28 3.72
N LEU A 183 -9.87 14.50 3.88
CA LEU A 183 -10.39 14.11 5.19
C LEU A 183 -9.37 13.27 5.98
N TRP A 184 -8.72 12.30 5.33
CA TRP A 184 -7.73 11.43 5.95
C TRP A 184 -6.51 12.18 6.47
N LEU A 185 -6.02 13.16 5.72
CA LEU A 185 -4.85 13.98 6.07
C LEU A 185 -5.20 15.25 6.84
N SER A 186 -6.47 15.49 7.16
CA SER A 186 -6.90 16.65 7.95
C SER A 186 -6.39 16.56 9.40
N ASP A 187 -6.43 17.68 10.11
CA ASP A 187 -6.13 17.75 11.55
C ASP A 187 -7.30 17.29 12.43
N ASP A 188 -8.44 16.90 11.83
CA ASP A 188 -9.58 16.41 12.60
C ASP A 188 -9.22 15.09 13.28
N THR A 189 -9.35 15.06 14.58
CA THR A 189 -9.09 13.86 15.40
C THR A 189 -10.25 12.85 15.38
N LYS A 190 -11.41 13.26 14.87
CA LYS A 190 -12.64 12.45 14.82
C LYS A 190 -13.01 12.13 13.38
N ILE A 191 -12.26 11.22 12.78
CA ILE A 191 -12.62 10.71 11.45
C ILE A 191 -13.60 9.55 11.57
N ASP A 192 -14.58 9.51 10.69
CA ASP A 192 -15.42 8.31 10.50
C ASP A 192 -14.71 7.33 9.57
N LEU A 193 -14.03 6.35 10.17
CA LEU A 193 -13.30 5.35 9.42
C LEU A 193 -14.24 4.44 8.62
N ASP A 194 -15.46 4.23 9.05
CA ASP A 194 -16.41 3.37 8.33
C ASP A 194 -16.91 4.07 7.07
N GLU A 195 -17.05 5.39 7.10
CA GLU A 195 -17.34 6.20 5.92
C GLU A 195 -16.15 6.24 4.94
N LEU A 196 -14.93 6.39 5.47
CA LEU A 196 -13.72 6.45 4.65
C LEU A 196 -13.32 5.09 4.05
N ALA A 197 -13.64 4.00 4.71
CA ALA A 197 -13.26 2.64 4.32
C ALA A 197 -14.34 1.92 3.52
N ILE A 198 -15.26 2.63 2.88
CA ILE A 198 -16.20 2.01 1.96
C ILE A 198 -15.44 1.56 0.72
N PRO A 199 -15.43 0.25 0.39
CA PRO A 199 -14.85 -0.22 -0.84
C PRO A 199 -15.67 0.31 -2.01
N ILE A 200 -15.04 1.08 -2.87
CA ILE A 200 -15.67 1.56 -4.09
C ILE A 200 -15.24 0.61 -5.20
N ASP A 201 -16.15 0.27 -6.08
CA ASP A 201 -15.87 -0.57 -7.24
C ASP A 201 -15.03 0.23 -8.24
N LEU A 202 -13.73 0.11 -8.02
CA LEU A 202 -12.74 1.01 -8.56
C LEU A 202 -12.44 0.66 -10.00
N GLN A 203 -12.29 1.68 -10.79
CA GLN A 203 -11.60 1.60 -12.07
C GLN A 203 -10.10 1.40 -11.82
N ILE A 204 -9.76 0.21 -11.34
CA ILE A 204 -8.37 -0.27 -11.19
C ILE A 204 -8.08 -1.22 -12.33
N ASP A 205 -6.99 -0.98 -13.02
CA ASP A 205 -6.46 -1.91 -14.00
C ASP A 205 -5.80 -3.08 -13.28
N ILE A 206 -6.13 -4.29 -13.70
CA ILE A 206 -5.64 -5.54 -13.10
C ILE A 206 -5.14 -6.43 -14.23
N HIS A 207 -3.87 -6.80 -14.18
CA HIS A 207 -3.32 -7.72 -15.18
C HIS A 207 -2.24 -8.63 -14.59
N PRO A 208 -2.05 -9.84 -15.18
CA PRO A 208 -0.99 -10.74 -14.77
C PRO A 208 0.38 -10.22 -15.18
N VAL A 209 1.37 -10.45 -14.32
CA VAL A 209 2.76 -10.03 -14.55
C VAL A 209 3.74 -11.18 -14.33
N SER A 210 4.98 -10.97 -14.74
CA SER A 210 6.05 -11.96 -14.63
C SER A 210 6.29 -12.42 -13.18
N LYS A 211 6.51 -13.70 -12.99
CA LYS A 211 6.97 -14.28 -11.72
C LYS A 211 8.33 -13.77 -11.27
N ALA A 212 9.06 -13.04 -12.11
CA ALA A 212 10.30 -12.38 -11.74
C ALA A 212 10.12 -11.40 -10.56
N VAL A 213 8.92 -10.84 -10.36
CA VAL A 213 8.58 -9.98 -9.21
C VAL A 213 8.71 -10.70 -7.86
N ASN A 214 8.68 -12.04 -7.83
CA ASN A 214 8.83 -12.80 -6.58
C ASN A 214 10.20 -12.60 -5.94
N ASN A 215 11.24 -12.36 -6.75
CA ASN A 215 12.56 -12.02 -6.25
C ASN A 215 12.65 -10.50 -6.02
N ALA A 216 12.71 -10.08 -4.76
CA ALA A 216 12.81 -8.67 -4.37
C ALA A 216 14.10 -7.95 -4.81
N ARG A 217 15.05 -8.66 -5.41
CA ARG A 217 16.27 -8.06 -6.02
C ARG A 217 16.02 -7.60 -7.44
N ASN A 218 15.00 -8.12 -8.11
CA ASN A 218 14.59 -7.63 -9.42
C ASN A 218 13.80 -6.34 -9.21
N ASP A 219 14.21 -5.26 -9.85
CA ASP A 219 13.61 -3.95 -9.68
C ASP A 219 13.73 -3.13 -10.98
N ASP A 220 12.95 -3.51 -11.96
CA ASP A 220 12.92 -2.86 -13.26
C ASP A 220 11.50 -2.81 -13.84
N ARG A 221 11.32 -1.99 -14.88
CA ARG A 221 10.02 -1.71 -15.47
C ARG A 221 9.31 -2.95 -16.04
N SER A 222 10.04 -3.96 -16.48
CA SER A 222 9.43 -5.18 -17.05
C SER A 222 8.53 -5.92 -16.06
N LEU A 223 8.70 -5.67 -14.76
CA LEU A 223 7.92 -6.30 -13.72
C LEU A 223 6.44 -5.87 -13.69
N ILE A 224 6.10 -4.73 -14.30
CA ILE A 224 4.72 -4.23 -14.40
C ILE A 224 4.08 -4.49 -15.78
N GLU A 225 4.80 -5.12 -16.69
CA GLU A 225 4.29 -5.40 -18.03
C GLU A 225 3.33 -6.59 -18.02
N LEU A 226 2.26 -6.44 -18.81
CA LEU A 226 1.30 -7.52 -19.03
C LEU A 226 2.01 -8.73 -19.64
N ILE A 227 1.72 -9.90 -19.13
CA ILE A 227 2.12 -11.17 -19.74
C ILE A 227 0.90 -11.98 -20.17
N ASP A 228 1.05 -12.78 -21.22
CA ASP A 228 0.08 -13.80 -21.56
C ASP A 228 0.20 -14.95 -20.55
N VAL A 229 -0.89 -15.23 -19.85
CA VAL A 229 -0.99 -16.43 -19.01
C VAL A 229 -1.71 -17.48 -19.85
N GLU A 230 -0.99 -18.53 -20.26
CA GLU A 230 -1.65 -19.70 -20.85
C GLU A 230 -2.69 -20.20 -19.84
N GLU A 231 -3.97 -20.11 -20.21
CA GLU A 231 -5.05 -20.73 -19.45
C GLU A 231 -4.74 -22.22 -19.36
N SER A 232 -4.39 -22.70 -18.16
CA SER A 232 -4.37 -24.13 -17.92
C SER A 232 -5.78 -24.64 -18.22
N GLU A 233 -5.92 -25.51 -19.25
CA GLU A 233 -7.19 -26.08 -19.70
C GLU A 233 -8.06 -26.44 -18.49
N PRO A 234 -9.36 -26.08 -18.50
CA PRO A 234 -10.28 -26.52 -17.46
C PRO A 234 -10.23 -28.03 -17.40
N LEU A 235 -10.07 -28.56 -16.19
CA LEU A 235 -10.17 -30.00 -15.94
C LEU A 235 -11.47 -30.50 -16.58
N SER A 236 -11.37 -31.22 -17.69
CA SER A 236 -12.49 -31.98 -18.23
C SER A 236 -12.86 -33.00 -17.15
N LEU A 237 -13.98 -32.77 -16.51
CA LEU A 237 -14.64 -33.76 -15.66
C LEU A 237 -15.13 -34.90 -16.59
N PHE A 238 -14.41 -35.99 -16.57
CA PHE A 238 -14.93 -37.33 -16.92
C PHE A 238 -14.82 -38.21 -15.70
#